data_cdbbc0a6dd328caa23976d0f6a7d90b6
#
_entry.id   cdbbc0a6dd328caa23976d0f6a7d90b6
#
_cell.length_a   1.000
_cell.length_b   1.000
_cell.length_c   1.000
_cell.angle_alpha   90.00
_cell.angle_beta   90.00
_cell.angle_gamma   90.00
#
_symmetry.space_group_name_H-M   'P 1'
#
loop_
_entity.id
_entity.type
_entity.pdbx_description
1 polymer ?
#
loop_
_entity_poly.entity_id
_entity_poly.type
_entity_poly.pdbx_seq_one_letter_code
_entity_poly.pdbx_strand_id
1 'polypeptide(L)'
;MIIRRRWEFECHLMDDVFPEFTPYSVNGTIGFYGKLRGPRTGGIYDVTIQASVAQYPHVSPAVYITPRPEHHHWVPDGKGGGKLCVQRTWIPAKSTFANTLLVAAKYIAEFDGRGNAL
;
A
#
# COMPACT_ATOMS: atom_id res chain seq x y z
N MET A 1 20.52 -3.32 0.02
CA MET A 1 20.07 -2.79 -1.28
C MET A 1 19.26 -3.83 -2.04
N ILE A 2 18.12 -3.43 -2.60
CA ILE A 2 17.30 -4.33 -3.41
C ILE A 2 18.04 -4.67 -4.70
N ILE A 3 18.03 -5.94 -5.09
CA ILE A 3 18.61 -6.35 -6.35
C ILE A 3 17.60 -6.08 -7.48
N ARG A 4 18.14 -5.75 -8.66
CA ARG A 4 17.37 -5.38 -9.84
C ARG A 4 16.32 -6.42 -10.22
N ARG A 5 16.67 -7.70 -10.16
CA ARG A 5 15.73 -8.79 -10.50
C ARG A 5 14.51 -8.82 -9.59
N ARG A 6 14.70 -8.54 -8.31
CA ARG A 6 13.59 -8.48 -7.36
C ARG A 6 12.65 -7.35 -7.71
N TRP A 7 13.19 -6.17 -8.04
CA TRP A 7 12.36 -5.03 -8.42
C TRP A 7 11.61 -5.27 -9.72
N GLU A 8 12.27 -5.86 -10.73
CA GLU A 8 11.63 -6.22 -11.98
C GLU A 8 10.48 -7.20 -11.76
N PHE A 9 10.69 -8.20 -10.90
CA PHE A 9 9.63 -9.15 -10.52
C PHE A 9 8.46 -8.44 -9.84
N GLU A 10 8.74 -7.54 -8.92
CA GLU A 10 7.71 -6.76 -8.23
C GLU A 10 6.88 -5.93 -9.21
N CYS A 11 7.54 -5.29 -10.17
CA CYS A 11 6.86 -4.50 -11.19
C CYS A 11 5.96 -5.37 -12.08
N HIS A 12 6.45 -6.54 -12.50
CA HIS A 12 5.64 -7.47 -13.31
C HIS A 12 4.43 -7.97 -12.53
N LEU A 13 4.63 -8.33 -11.27
CA LEU A 13 3.53 -8.83 -10.44
C LEU A 13 2.48 -7.73 -10.22
N MET A 14 2.92 -6.51 -9.93
CA MET A 14 1.99 -5.39 -9.78
C MET A 14 1.22 -5.09 -11.07
N ASP A 15 1.88 -5.19 -12.21
CA ASP A 15 1.23 -5.00 -13.50
C ASP A 15 0.12 -6.04 -13.72
N ASP A 16 0.31 -7.27 -13.24
CA ASP A 16 -0.69 -8.32 -13.34
C ASP A 16 -1.87 -8.11 -12.37
N VAL A 17 -1.58 -7.70 -11.13
CA VAL A 17 -2.59 -7.66 -10.06
C VAL A 17 -3.23 -6.29 -9.93
N PHE A 18 -2.45 -5.24 -10.08
CA PHE A 18 -2.90 -3.84 -9.98
C PHE A 18 -2.36 -3.03 -11.15
N PRO A 19 -2.85 -3.29 -12.39
CA PRO A 19 -2.28 -2.69 -13.59
C PRO A 19 -2.37 -1.16 -13.66
N GLU A 20 -3.25 -0.56 -12.87
CA GLU A 20 -3.41 0.90 -12.84
C GLU A 20 -2.44 1.59 -11.89
N PHE A 21 -1.66 0.83 -11.12
CA PHE A 21 -0.66 1.41 -10.24
C PHE A 21 0.64 1.67 -11.00
N THR A 22 1.25 2.81 -10.75
CA THR A 22 2.46 3.27 -11.44
C THR A 22 3.67 3.05 -10.55
N PRO A 23 4.71 2.35 -11.04
CA PRO A 23 5.95 2.19 -10.29
C PRO A 23 6.76 3.49 -10.26
N TYR A 24 7.53 3.69 -9.19
CA TYR A 24 8.47 4.80 -9.11
C TYR A 24 9.69 4.42 -8.27
N SER A 25 10.78 5.15 -8.55
CA SER A 25 12.02 5.02 -7.79
C SER A 25 12.65 6.42 -7.71
N VAL A 26 12.67 6.99 -6.50
CA VAL A 26 13.14 8.36 -6.28
C VAL A 26 13.89 8.45 -4.95
N ASN A 27 15.11 8.97 -4.98
CA ASN A 27 15.88 9.26 -3.78
C ASN A 27 15.96 8.11 -2.77
N GLY A 28 16.24 6.90 -3.26
CA GLY A 28 16.37 5.74 -2.39
C GLY A 28 15.05 5.14 -1.91
N THR A 29 13.94 5.61 -2.45
CA THR A 29 12.59 5.07 -2.17
C THR A 29 12.05 4.41 -3.43
N ILE A 30 11.51 3.22 -3.29
CA ILE A 30 10.82 2.51 -4.37
C ILE A 30 9.39 2.26 -3.97
N GLY A 31 8.50 2.21 -4.94
CA GLY A 31 7.11 1.95 -4.63
C GLY A 31 6.19 2.06 -5.83
N PHE A 32 4.92 2.15 -5.50
CA PHE A 32 3.84 2.25 -6.49
C PHE A 32 2.79 3.24 -5.97
N TYR A 33 2.17 3.96 -6.88
CA TYR A 33 1.05 4.82 -6.52
C TYR A 33 -0.11 4.62 -7.48
N GLY A 34 -1.31 4.83 -6.98
CA GLY A 34 -2.51 4.66 -7.77
C GLY A 34 -3.75 4.94 -6.95
N LYS A 35 -4.88 4.48 -7.44
CA LYS A 35 -6.18 4.73 -6.80
C LYS A 35 -6.90 3.41 -6.56
N LEU A 36 -7.61 3.35 -5.43
CA LEU A 36 -8.51 2.25 -5.12
C LEU A 36 -9.89 2.84 -4.83
N ARG A 37 -10.92 2.13 -5.27
CA ARG A 37 -12.31 2.54 -5.03
C ARG A 37 -12.86 1.83 -3.79
N GLY A 38 -13.47 2.59 -2.90
CA GLY A 38 -14.20 2.02 -1.78
C GLY A 38 -15.49 1.40 -2.29
N PRO A 39 -15.71 0.10 -2.08
CA PRO A 39 -16.90 -0.58 -2.65
C PRO A 39 -18.22 -0.16 -2.02
N ARG A 40 -18.18 0.37 -0.81
CA ARG A 40 -19.37 0.75 -0.06
C ARG A 40 -19.84 2.16 -0.40
N THR A 41 -18.91 3.12 -0.48
CA THR A 41 -19.25 4.51 -0.75
C THR A 41 -19.03 4.93 -2.20
N GLY A 42 -18.23 4.17 -2.95
CA GLY A 42 -17.78 4.56 -4.29
C GLY A 42 -16.69 5.61 -4.26
N GLY A 43 -16.22 6.01 -3.07
CA GLY A 43 -15.16 6.98 -2.93
C GLY A 43 -13.82 6.50 -3.44
N ILE A 44 -13.00 7.42 -3.92
CA ILE A 44 -11.68 7.11 -4.45
C ILE A 44 -10.63 7.41 -3.39
N TYR A 45 -9.76 6.44 -3.16
CA TYR A 45 -8.62 6.58 -2.24
C TYR A 45 -7.35 6.67 -3.06
N ASP A 46 -6.56 7.72 -2.82
CA ASP A 46 -5.22 7.82 -3.39
C ASP A 46 -4.30 6.98 -2.52
N VAL A 47 -3.57 6.05 -3.12
CA VAL A 47 -2.77 5.06 -2.40
C VAL A 47 -1.33 5.11 -2.86
N THR A 48 -0.41 5.14 -1.90
CA THR A 48 1.02 5.00 -2.15
C THR A 48 1.55 3.87 -1.28
N ILE A 49 2.25 2.93 -1.88
CA ILE A 49 2.96 1.87 -1.17
C ILE A 49 4.44 2.01 -1.47
N GLN A 50 5.27 2.08 -0.44
CA GLN A 50 6.68 2.38 -0.63
C GLN A 50 7.58 1.72 0.40
N ALA A 51 8.86 1.60 0.03
CA ALA A 51 9.89 1.05 0.89
C ALA A 51 11.22 1.74 0.60
N SER A 52 12.12 1.72 1.59
CA SER A 52 13.49 2.15 1.40
C SER A 52 14.25 1.09 0.60
N VAL A 53 14.96 1.50 -0.43
CA VAL A 53 15.82 0.60 -1.22
C VAL A 53 16.84 -0.10 -0.32
N ALA A 54 17.37 0.60 0.68
CA ALA A 54 18.38 0.06 1.58
C ALA A 54 17.84 -1.03 2.51
N GLN A 55 16.53 -1.02 2.79
CA GLN A 55 15.90 -1.94 3.74
C GLN A 55 15.05 -3.03 3.10
N TYR A 56 14.49 -2.77 1.94
CA TYR A 56 13.65 -3.74 1.25
C TYR A 56 14.50 -4.87 0.67
N PRO A 57 14.14 -6.14 0.78
CA PRO A 57 12.87 -6.66 1.30
C PRO A 57 12.89 -7.06 2.78
N HIS A 58 13.90 -6.67 3.55
CA HIS A 58 13.97 -7.05 4.97
C HIS A 58 12.90 -6.37 5.81
N VAL A 59 12.54 -5.16 5.44
CA VAL A 59 11.46 -4.40 6.06
C VAL A 59 10.28 -4.35 5.08
N SER A 60 9.07 -4.58 5.59
CA SER A 60 7.87 -4.53 4.76
C SER A 60 7.62 -3.11 4.24
N PRO A 61 6.98 -2.98 3.06
CA PRO A 61 6.61 -1.65 2.59
C PRO A 61 5.50 -1.03 3.44
N ALA A 62 5.45 0.29 3.45
CA ALA A 62 4.41 1.05 4.13
C ALA A 62 3.33 1.47 3.13
N VAL A 63 2.08 1.49 3.56
CA VAL A 63 0.95 1.91 2.74
C VAL A 63 0.34 3.18 3.32
N TYR A 64 0.18 4.19 2.46
CA TYR A 64 -0.42 5.47 2.80
C TYR A 64 -1.65 5.69 1.92
N ILE A 65 -2.73 6.19 2.50
CA ILE A 65 -3.95 6.48 1.75
C ILE A 65 -4.53 7.84 2.10
N THR A 66 -5.24 8.43 1.16
CA THR A 66 -5.98 9.69 1.34
C THR A 66 -7.30 9.56 0.60
N PRO A 67 -8.45 9.84 1.24
CA PRO A 67 -8.64 10.18 2.65
C PRO A 67 -8.45 8.97 3.58
N ARG A 68 -8.25 9.22 4.86
CA ARG A 68 -8.10 8.17 5.84
C ARG A 68 -9.46 7.63 6.28
N PRO A 69 -9.70 6.30 6.18
CA PRO A 69 -10.87 5.70 6.83
C PRO A 69 -10.75 5.84 8.36
N GLU A 70 -11.84 6.19 9.02
CA GLU A 70 -11.82 6.37 10.48
C GLU A 70 -11.85 5.02 11.19
N HIS A 71 -10.69 4.41 11.27
CA HIS A 71 -10.51 3.14 11.98
C HIS A 71 -9.07 3.03 12.46
N HIS A 72 -8.86 2.35 13.59
CA HIS A 72 -7.54 2.26 14.21
C HIS A 72 -6.48 1.56 13.36
N HIS A 73 -6.88 0.78 12.36
CA HIS A 73 -5.93 0.20 11.41
C HIS A 73 -5.32 1.23 10.48
N TRP A 74 -5.94 2.41 10.35
CA TRP A 74 -5.43 3.51 9.54
C TRP A 74 -5.07 4.66 10.47
N VAL A 75 -3.81 4.71 10.90
CA VAL A 75 -3.37 5.79 11.80
C VAL A 75 -3.18 7.08 11.02
N PRO A 76 -3.51 8.25 11.61
CA PRO A 76 -3.30 9.52 10.94
C PRO A 76 -1.83 9.73 10.60
N ASP A 77 -1.56 10.23 9.38
CA ASP A 77 -0.20 10.50 8.91
C ASP A 77 0.25 11.94 9.13
N GLY A 78 -0.62 12.77 9.70
CA GLY A 78 -0.33 14.18 9.94
C GLY A 78 -0.53 15.08 8.72
N LYS A 79 -1.00 14.52 7.59
CA LYS A 79 -1.15 15.24 6.32
C LYS A 79 -2.54 15.08 5.71
N GLY A 80 -3.52 14.71 6.54
CA GLY A 80 -4.88 14.50 6.07
C GLY A 80 -5.17 13.09 5.57
N GLY A 81 -4.17 12.22 5.54
CA GLY A 81 -4.31 10.84 5.14
C GLY A 81 -4.04 9.88 6.28
N GLY A 82 -3.88 8.60 5.95
CA GLY A 82 -3.61 7.55 6.90
C GLY A 82 -2.52 6.60 6.46
N LYS A 83 -1.85 6.01 7.43
CA LYS A 83 -0.87 4.94 7.22
C LYS A 83 -1.47 3.64 7.75
N LEU A 84 -1.36 2.58 6.98
CA LEU A 84 -1.85 1.26 7.41
C LEU A 84 -1.02 0.75 8.59
N CYS A 85 -1.69 0.42 9.68
CA CYS A 85 -1.08 -0.11 10.88
C CYS A 85 -1.71 -1.47 11.18
N VAL A 86 -1.17 -2.51 10.54
CA VAL A 86 -1.63 -3.89 10.72
C VAL A 86 -0.45 -4.79 10.96
N GLN A 87 -0.54 -5.59 12.02
CA GLN A 87 0.47 -6.59 12.32
C GLN A 87 0.28 -7.77 11.37
N ARG A 88 1.22 -7.95 10.47
CA ARG A 88 1.23 -9.07 9.53
C ARG A 88 2.63 -9.64 9.47
N THR A 89 2.69 -10.94 9.30
CA THR A 89 3.98 -11.59 9.09
C THR A 89 4.50 -11.22 7.70
N TRP A 90 5.63 -10.56 7.69
CA TRP A 90 6.36 -10.26 6.47
C TRP A 90 7.50 -11.23 6.31
N ILE A 91 7.53 -11.96 5.20
CA ILE A 91 8.59 -12.93 4.90
C ILE A 91 9.36 -12.39 3.69
N PRO A 92 10.60 -11.88 3.88
CA PRO A 92 11.34 -11.20 2.81
C PRO A 92 11.45 -11.97 1.51
N ALA A 93 11.60 -13.29 1.58
CA ALA A 93 11.75 -14.14 0.40
C ALA A 93 10.43 -14.41 -0.34
N LYS A 94 9.29 -14.19 0.30
CA LYS A 94 7.98 -14.59 -0.24
C LYS A 94 6.99 -13.44 -0.38
N SER A 95 7.04 -12.50 0.54
CA SER A 95 6.08 -11.38 0.55
C SER A 95 6.46 -10.32 -0.48
N THR A 96 5.46 -9.64 -1.03
CA THR A 96 5.63 -8.69 -2.13
C THR A 96 4.85 -7.42 -1.89
N PHE A 97 5.12 -6.38 -2.69
CA PHE A 97 4.30 -5.17 -2.73
C PHE A 97 2.84 -5.53 -3.04
N ALA A 98 2.61 -6.43 -3.98
CA ALA A 98 1.26 -6.84 -4.36
C ALA A 98 0.52 -7.49 -3.18
N ASN A 99 1.19 -8.35 -2.41
CA ASN A 99 0.59 -8.94 -1.20
C ASN A 99 0.15 -7.88 -0.21
N THR A 100 1.02 -6.91 0.07
CA THR A 100 0.73 -5.83 1.02
C THR A 100 -0.39 -4.95 0.51
N LEU A 101 -0.42 -4.64 -0.78
CA LEU A 101 -1.49 -3.83 -1.36
C LEU A 101 -2.84 -4.56 -1.35
N LEU A 102 -2.85 -5.89 -1.54
CA LEU A 102 -4.06 -6.70 -1.40
C LEU A 102 -4.63 -6.60 0.01
N VAL A 103 -3.78 -6.64 1.02
CA VAL A 103 -4.19 -6.45 2.42
C VAL A 103 -4.78 -5.06 2.61
N ALA A 104 -4.13 -4.04 2.08
CA ALA A 104 -4.62 -2.67 2.16
C ALA A 104 -5.98 -2.52 1.49
N ALA A 105 -6.16 -3.10 0.31
CA ALA A 105 -7.43 -3.08 -0.41
C ALA A 105 -8.54 -3.73 0.40
N LYS A 106 -8.23 -4.85 1.07
CA LYS A 106 -9.19 -5.52 1.96
C LYS A 106 -9.62 -4.62 3.10
N TYR A 107 -8.68 -3.94 3.75
CA TYR A 107 -9.01 -3.04 4.86
C TYR A 107 -9.74 -1.79 4.40
N ILE A 108 -9.45 -1.29 3.20
CA ILE A 108 -10.26 -0.22 2.60
C ILE A 108 -11.69 -0.72 2.41
N ALA A 109 -11.87 -1.91 1.85
CA ALA A 109 -13.20 -2.47 1.60
C ALA A 109 -13.99 -2.69 2.90
N GLU A 110 -13.34 -3.12 3.97
CA GLU A 110 -13.97 -3.35 5.26
C GLU A 110 -14.40 -2.08 5.96
N PHE A 111 -13.58 -1.03 5.89
CA PHE A 111 -13.78 0.17 6.69
C PHE A 111 -14.20 1.39 5.89
N ASP A 112 -14.41 1.22 4.58
CA ASP A 112 -14.89 2.29 3.73
C ASP A 112 -16.22 2.85 4.22
N GLY A 113 -16.22 4.11 4.62
CA GLY A 113 -17.41 4.81 5.10
C GLY A 113 -17.91 4.42 6.49
N ARG A 114 -17.28 3.46 7.18
CA ARG A 114 -17.77 3.02 8.49
C ARG A 114 -17.68 4.09 9.56
N GLY A 115 -16.59 4.84 9.57
CA GLY A 115 -16.45 5.94 10.51
C GLY A 115 -17.47 7.03 10.30
N ASN A 116 -17.93 7.21 9.06
CA ASN A 116 -18.91 8.22 8.69
C ASN A 116 -20.35 7.76 8.93
N ALA A 117 -20.56 6.50 9.18
CA ALA A 117 -21.90 5.93 9.40
C ALA A 117 -22.42 6.17 10.81
N LEU A 118 -21.56 6.69 11.64
CA LEU A 118 -21.90 6.99 13.02
C LEU A 118 -22.31 8.43 13.18
#